data_806635fccbc55e14654427c832dbf50c
#
_entry.id   806635fccbc55e14654427c832dbf50c
#
_cell.length_a   1.000
_cell.length_b   1.000
_cell.length_c   1.000
_cell.angle_alpha   90.00
_cell.angle_beta   90.00
_cell.angle_gamma   90.00
#
_symmetry.space_group_name_H-M   'P 1'
#
loop_
_entity.id
_entity.type
_entity.pdbx_description
1 polymer ?
#
loop_
_entity_poly.entity_id
_entity_poly.type
_entity_poly.pdbx_seq_one_letter_code
_entity_poly.pdbx_strand_id
1 'polypeptide(L)'
;MEMLSLEKELQGNAYPGRGIVLGKSEDGKKAVAAYFIMGRSENSRNRVFVEEGEGIRTQAFDPSKLVDPSLIIYAPVRVLGNKTIVTNGDQTDTIYEGMDKQMTFEQSLSCLLYTSP
;
A
#
# COMPACT_ATOMS: atom_id res chain seq x y z
N MET A 1 25.26 -14.01 2.65
CA MET A 1 23.95 -13.37 2.85
C MET A 1 22.92 -14.43 3.19
N GLU A 2 22.28 -14.28 4.32
CA GLU A 2 21.27 -15.22 4.77
C GLU A 2 19.96 -14.96 4.07
N MET A 3 19.36 -15.98 3.47
CA MET A 3 18.04 -15.86 2.86
C MET A 3 16.97 -16.19 3.88
N LEU A 4 16.05 -15.24 4.07
CA LEU A 4 14.88 -15.44 4.93
C LEU A 4 13.72 -15.98 4.11
N SER A 5 12.96 -16.90 4.69
CA SER A 5 11.72 -17.39 4.09
C SER A 5 10.57 -16.49 4.54
N LEU A 6 9.93 -15.79 3.60
CA LEU A 6 8.77 -14.95 3.89
C LEU A 6 7.65 -15.78 4.54
N GLU A 7 7.41 -16.98 4.06
CA GLU A 7 6.41 -17.90 4.61
C GLU A 7 6.67 -18.17 6.09
N LYS A 8 7.89 -18.52 6.46
CA LYS A 8 8.26 -18.81 7.84
C LYS A 8 8.15 -17.56 8.73
N GLU A 9 8.58 -16.41 8.23
CA GLU A 9 8.51 -15.16 8.98
C GLU A 9 7.07 -14.78 9.28
N LEU A 10 6.16 -14.92 8.32
CA LEU A 10 4.76 -14.59 8.50
C LEU A 10 4.02 -15.62 9.36
N GLN A 11 4.32 -16.90 9.20
CA GLN A 11 3.69 -17.95 10.01
C GLN A 11 4.04 -17.83 11.49
N GLY A 12 5.27 -17.39 11.79
CA GLY A 12 5.72 -17.22 13.16
C GLY A 12 5.22 -15.97 13.86
N ASN A 13 4.48 -15.11 13.15
CA ASN A 13 4.01 -13.83 13.68
C ASN A 13 2.49 -13.80 13.74
N ALA A 14 1.95 -13.78 14.96
CA ALA A 14 0.49 -13.75 15.18
C ALA A 14 -0.15 -12.44 14.67
N TYR A 15 0.61 -11.34 14.58
CA TYR A 15 0.14 -10.07 14.05
C TYR A 15 1.23 -9.40 13.20
N PRO A 16 1.36 -9.78 11.91
CA PRO A 16 2.38 -9.18 11.06
C PRO A 16 2.10 -7.72 10.69
N GLY A 17 0.89 -7.20 10.93
CA GLY A 17 0.55 -5.82 10.65
C GLY A 17 0.37 -5.55 9.17
N ARG A 18 1.21 -4.67 8.63
CA ARG A 18 1.21 -4.31 7.20
C ARG A 18 2.57 -4.61 6.60
N GLY A 19 2.59 -4.94 5.34
CA GLY A 19 3.83 -5.18 4.66
C GLY A 19 3.74 -4.99 3.16
N ILE A 20 4.89 -4.68 2.59
CA ILE A 20 5.08 -4.53 1.16
C ILE A 20 6.20 -5.46 0.76
N VAL A 21 5.96 -6.28 -0.26
CA VAL A 21 6.97 -7.17 -0.83
C VAL A 21 7.19 -6.75 -2.28
N LEU A 22 8.43 -6.47 -2.64
CA LEU A 22 8.81 -6.11 -4.01
C LEU A 22 9.72 -7.17 -4.57
N GLY A 23 9.52 -7.51 -5.82
CA GLY A 23 10.32 -8.52 -6.49
C GLY A 23 10.16 -8.49 -7.99
N LYS A 24 10.66 -9.56 -8.61
CA LYS A 24 10.53 -9.78 -10.05
C LYS A 24 9.85 -11.11 -10.28
N SER A 25 9.15 -11.24 -11.40
CA SER A 25 8.63 -12.53 -11.84
C SER A 25 9.78 -13.52 -12.10
N GLU A 26 9.47 -14.82 -12.13
CA GLU A 26 10.45 -15.87 -12.34
C GLU A 26 11.27 -15.66 -13.62
N ASP A 27 10.63 -15.19 -14.69
CA ASP A 27 11.28 -14.88 -15.96
C ASP A 27 12.01 -13.53 -15.97
N GLY A 28 11.93 -12.75 -14.89
CA GLY A 28 12.58 -11.46 -14.76
C GLY A 28 11.96 -10.34 -15.58
N LYS A 29 10.85 -10.58 -16.28
CA LYS A 29 10.24 -9.60 -17.19
C LYS A 29 9.25 -8.66 -16.53
N LYS A 30 8.73 -9.02 -15.35
CA LYS A 30 7.72 -8.24 -14.66
C LYS A 30 8.19 -7.86 -13.26
N ALA A 31 7.98 -6.61 -12.88
CA ALA A 31 8.08 -6.20 -11.49
C ALA A 31 6.81 -6.64 -10.77
N VAL A 32 6.97 -7.16 -9.57
CA VAL A 32 5.86 -7.66 -8.75
C VAL A 32 5.86 -6.92 -7.43
N ALA A 33 4.70 -6.42 -7.05
CA ALA A 33 4.49 -5.84 -5.73
C ALA A 33 3.33 -6.56 -5.06
N ALA A 34 3.52 -6.94 -3.82
CA ALA A 34 2.47 -7.51 -2.98
C ALA A 34 2.29 -6.64 -1.75
N TYR A 35 1.06 -6.38 -1.39
CA TYR A 35 0.70 -5.63 -0.21
C TYR A 35 -0.21 -6.49 0.65
N PHE A 36 0.10 -6.59 1.94
CA PHE A 36 -0.76 -7.29 2.88
C PHE A 36 -1.06 -6.41 4.08
N ILE A 37 -2.23 -6.65 4.68
CA ILE A 37 -2.72 -5.85 5.79
C ILE A 37 -3.51 -6.73 6.74
N MET A 38 -3.36 -6.45 8.03
CA MET A 38 -4.10 -7.11 9.09
C MET A 38 -4.68 -6.05 10.02
N GLY A 39 -5.97 -6.16 10.33
CA GLY A 39 -6.64 -5.24 11.25
C GLY A 39 -6.88 -5.88 12.61
N ARG A 40 -6.82 -5.08 13.68
CA ARG A 40 -7.15 -5.52 15.03
C ARG A 40 -8.59 -5.20 15.41
N SER A 41 -9.07 -4.00 15.05
CA SER A 41 -10.42 -3.55 15.37
C SER A 41 -11.43 -4.04 14.33
N GLU A 42 -12.69 -4.07 14.71
CA GLU A 42 -13.77 -4.38 13.77
C GLU A 42 -13.77 -3.40 12.59
N ASN A 43 -13.57 -2.11 12.86
CA ASN A 43 -13.49 -1.09 11.81
C ASN A 43 -12.32 -1.36 10.84
N SER A 44 -11.15 -1.67 11.37
CA SER A 44 -9.98 -1.93 10.53
C SER A 44 -10.04 -3.23 9.74
N ARG A 45 -10.84 -4.20 10.19
CA ARG A 45 -11.07 -5.47 9.48
C ARG A 45 -12.15 -5.37 8.41
N ASN A 46 -12.94 -4.31 8.43
CA ASN A 46 -14.06 -4.10 7.51
C ASN A 46 -13.57 -3.54 6.17
N ARG A 47 -12.65 -4.26 5.52
CA ARG A 47 -12.00 -3.83 4.28
C ARG A 47 -11.81 -4.97 3.31
N VAL A 48 -11.85 -4.61 2.03
CA VAL A 48 -11.43 -5.47 0.92
C VAL A 48 -10.58 -4.64 -0.05
N PHE A 49 -9.79 -5.29 -0.87
CA PHE A 49 -9.07 -4.65 -1.96
C PHE A 49 -9.90 -4.71 -3.22
N VAL A 50 -9.93 -3.61 -3.94
CA VAL A 50 -10.59 -3.52 -5.25
C VAL A 50 -9.63 -2.90 -6.26
N GLU A 51 -9.78 -3.31 -7.52
CA GLU A 51 -9.03 -2.69 -8.60
C GLU A 51 -9.57 -1.29 -8.86
N GLU A 52 -8.66 -0.34 -9.09
CA GLU A 52 -8.98 1.02 -9.49
C GLU A 52 -8.02 1.44 -10.60
N GLY A 53 -8.46 1.35 -11.86
CA GLY A 53 -7.57 1.52 -13.00
C GLY A 53 -6.46 0.47 -12.98
N GLU A 54 -5.22 0.92 -13.01
CA GLU A 54 -4.04 0.05 -12.90
C GLU A 54 -3.58 -0.14 -11.44
N GLY A 55 -4.23 0.54 -10.51
CA GLY A 55 -3.87 0.49 -9.10
C GLY A 55 -4.87 -0.33 -8.28
N ILE A 56 -4.75 -0.17 -6.97
CA ILE A 56 -5.58 -0.89 -5.99
C ILE A 56 -6.01 0.10 -4.92
N ARG A 57 -7.26 -0.01 -4.49
CA ARG A 57 -7.82 0.78 -3.40
C ARG A 57 -8.46 -0.14 -2.37
N THR A 58 -8.45 0.27 -1.11
CA THR A 58 -9.27 -0.40 -0.09
C THR A 58 -10.70 0.14 -0.15
N GLN A 59 -11.64 -0.71 0.21
CA GLN A 59 -13.06 -0.38 0.24
C GLN A 59 -13.69 -1.06 1.45
N ALA A 60 -14.72 -0.46 2.03
CA ALA A 60 -15.44 -1.10 3.12
C ALA A 60 -16.09 -2.40 2.63
N PHE A 61 -15.91 -3.47 3.38
CA PHE A 61 -16.61 -4.74 3.12
C PHE A 61 -18.11 -4.56 3.37
N ASP A 62 -18.45 -3.92 4.48
CA ASP A 62 -19.83 -3.55 4.83
C ASP A 62 -19.88 -2.04 5.09
N PRO A 63 -20.34 -1.23 4.11
CA PRO A 63 -20.39 0.22 4.25
C PRO A 63 -21.24 0.70 5.44
N SER A 64 -22.25 -0.07 5.84
CA SER A 64 -23.11 0.30 6.97
C SER A 64 -22.39 0.27 8.31
N LYS A 65 -21.26 -0.45 8.39
CA LYS A 65 -20.43 -0.57 9.61
C LYS A 65 -19.20 0.33 9.58
N LEU A 66 -19.02 1.13 8.53
CA LEU A 66 -17.86 2.02 8.40
C LEU A 66 -18.01 3.19 9.37
N VAL A 67 -17.07 3.31 10.30
CA VAL A 67 -17.12 4.35 11.34
C VAL A 67 -16.27 5.55 10.94
N ASP A 68 -14.99 5.32 10.63
CA ASP A 68 -14.05 6.38 10.25
C ASP A 68 -13.19 5.89 9.07
N PRO A 69 -13.42 6.40 7.86
CA PRO A 69 -12.66 5.97 6.69
C PRO A 69 -11.23 6.51 6.63
N SER A 70 -10.91 7.56 7.35
CA SER A 70 -9.66 8.30 7.16
C SER A 70 -8.39 7.46 7.35
N LEU A 71 -8.43 6.48 8.26
CA LEU A 71 -7.27 5.64 8.58
C LEU A 71 -7.27 4.29 7.88
N ILE A 72 -8.39 3.90 7.27
CA ILE A 72 -8.56 2.56 6.73
C ILE A 72 -8.86 2.51 5.23
N ILE A 73 -9.37 3.61 4.66
CA ILE A 73 -9.71 3.68 3.23
C ILE A 73 -8.66 4.52 2.51
N TYR A 74 -7.91 3.89 1.62
CA TYR A 74 -6.83 4.54 0.87
C TYR A 74 -6.45 3.67 -0.33
N ALA A 75 -5.61 4.20 -1.20
CA ALA A 75 -5.06 3.46 -2.33
C ALA A 75 -3.61 3.08 -2.00
N PRO A 76 -3.32 1.82 -1.64
CA PRO A 76 -1.95 1.42 -1.36
C PRO A 76 -1.09 1.34 -2.61
N VAL A 77 -1.69 1.19 -3.79
CA VAL A 77 -0.96 1.04 -5.06
C VAL A 77 -1.58 1.97 -6.10
N ARG A 78 -0.75 2.81 -6.72
CA ARG A 78 -1.13 3.62 -7.89
C ARG A 78 -0.03 3.56 -8.93
N VAL A 79 -0.42 3.63 -10.19
CA VAL A 79 0.50 3.56 -11.33
C VAL A 79 0.48 4.89 -12.06
N LEU A 80 1.66 5.46 -12.29
CA LEU A 80 1.86 6.69 -13.06
C LEU A 80 2.83 6.38 -14.20
N GLY A 81 2.31 6.21 -15.42
CA GLY A 81 3.11 5.83 -16.57
C GLY A 81 3.75 4.45 -16.35
N ASN A 82 5.08 4.42 -16.36
CA ASN A 82 5.84 3.18 -16.11
C ASN A 82 6.27 3.00 -14.65
N LYS A 83 5.74 3.81 -13.75
CA LYS A 83 6.11 3.80 -12.33
C LYS A 83 4.95 3.31 -11.48
N THR A 84 5.26 2.42 -10.56
CA THR A 84 4.29 1.91 -9.59
C THR A 84 4.66 2.44 -8.20
N ILE A 85 3.71 3.08 -7.55
CA ILE A 85 3.88 3.67 -6.22
C ILE A 85 3.11 2.83 -5.23
N VAL A 86 3.81 2.33 -4.21
CA VAL A 86 3.21 1.49 -3.16
C VAL A 86 3.58 2.08 -1.80
N THR A 87 2.57 2.33 -0.97
CA THR A 87 2.79 2.74 0.42
C THR A 87 1.77 2.05 1.33
N ASN A 88 1.97 2.18 2.64
CA ASN A 88 1.08 1.58 3.62
C ASN A 88 -0.06 2.51 4.08
N GLY A 89 -0.36 3.54 3.31
CA GLY A 89 -1.42 4.48 3.65
C GLY A 89 -1.72 5.46 2.52
N ASP A 90 -2.28 6.60 2.88
CA ASP A 90 -2.66 7.65 1.93
C ASP A 90 -1.47 8.43 1.33
N GLN A 91 -0.26 8.16 1.80
CA GLN A 91 0.97 8.71 1.23
C GLN A 91 1.08 8.41 -0.26
N THR A 92 0.50 7.28 -0.72
CA THR A 92 0.48 6.92 -2.14
C THR A 92 -0.13 8.03 -2.98
N ASP A 93 -1.26 8.58 -2.57
CA ASP A 93 -1.94 9.66 -3.29
C ASP A 93 -1.09 10.93 -3.33
N THR A 94 -0.48 11.28 -2.21
CA THR A 94 0.39 12.49 -2.13
C THR A 94 1.59 12.35 -3.06
N ILE A 95 2.24 11.21 -3.07
CA ILE A 95 3.40 10.94 -3.94
C ILE A 95 2.97 10.93 -5.40
N TYR A 96 1.84 10.28 -5.71
CA TYR A 96 1.29 10.24 -7.06
C TYR A 96 1.02 11.65 -7.59
N GLU A 97 0.33 12.48 -6.81
CA GLU A 97 0.02 13.84 -7.19
C GLU A 97 1.27 14.70 -7.40
N GLY A 98 2.28 14.54 -6.53
CA GLY A 98 3.55 15.24 -6.66
C GLY A 98 4.28 14.83 -7.93
N MET A 99 4.40 13.55 -8.20
CA MET A 99 5.07 13.04 -9.39
C MET A 99 4.32 13.37 -10.67
N ASP A 100 2.99 13.42 -10.63
CA ASP A 100 2.16 13.84 -11.76
C ASP A 100 2.39 15.31 -12.10
N LYS A 101 2.79 16.12 -11.14
CA LYS A 101 3.20 17.51 -11.31
C LYS A 101 4.70 17.66 -11.63
N GLN A 102 5.33 16.57 -12.07
CA GLN A 102 6.75 16.50 -12.45
C GLN A 102 7.74 16.64 -11.29
N MET A 103 7.30 16.46 -10.05
CA MET A 103 8.19 16.32 -8.91
C MET A 103 8.86 14.95 -8.93
N THR A 104 10.05 14.83 -8.36
CA THR A 104 10.67 13.53 -8.15
C THR A 104 9.97 12.81 -6.99
N PHE A 105 10.20 11.50 -6.88
CA PHE A 105 9.72 10.72 -5.74
C PHE A 105 10.21 11.32 -4.41
N GLU A 106 11.49 11.68 -4.36
CA GLU A 106 12.11 12.26 -3.17
C GLU A 106 11.49 13.61 -2.80
N GLN A 107 11.22 14.46 -3.80
CA GLN A 107 10.56 15.75 -3.57
C GLN A 107 9.13 15.56 -3.03
N SER A 108 8.38 14.63 -3.60
CA SER A 108 7.03 14.32 -3.16
C SER A 108 7.02 13.79 -1.74
N LEU A 109 7.97 12.91 -1.40
CA LEU A 109 8.12 12.36 -0.07
C LEU A 109 8.52 13.43 0.95
N SER A 110 9.39 14.36 0.57
CA SER A 110 9.79 15.49 1.42
C SER A 110 8.59 16.36 1.81
N CYS A 111 7.63 16.57 0.91
CA CYS A 111 6.42 17.30 1.21
C CYS A 111 5.64 16.65 2.37
N LEU A 112 5.60 15.32 2.44
CA LEU A 112 4.94 14.59 3.53
C LEU A 112 5.61 14.88 4.88
N LEU A 113 6.93 14.96 4.90
CA LEU A 113 7.68 15.23 6.14
C LEU A 113 7.40 16.62 6.71
N TYR A 114 7.10 17.59 5.87
CA TYR A 114 6.85 18.97 6.29
C TYR A 114 5.38 19.31 6.48
N THR A 115 4.47 18.55 5.87
CA THR A 115 3.04 18.84 5.90
C THR A 115 2.23 17.87 6.75
N SER A 116 2.78 16.72 7.07
CA SER A 116 2.15 15.74 7.96
C SER A 116 2.21 16.21 9.41
N PRO A 117 1.11 16.19 10.16
CA PRO A 117 1.13 16.53 11.58
C PRO A 117 1.92 15.52 12.41
#